data_c66afb8b80ee64d650c5e648c4ded668
#
_entry.id   c66afb8b80ee64d650c5e648c4ded668
#
_cell.length_a   1.000
_cell.length_b   1.000
_cell.length_c   1.000
_cell.angle_alpha   90.00
_cell.angle_beta   90.00
_cell.angle_gamma   90.00
#
_symmetry.space_group_name_H-M   'P 1'
#
loop_
_entity.id
_entity.type
_entity.pdbx_description
1 polymer ?
#
loop_
_entity_poly.entity_id
_entity_poly.type
_entity_poly.pdbx_seq_one_letter_code
_entity_poly.pdbx_strand_id
1 'polypeptide(L)'
;PCSGEGMFRKDAGSMDEWSPANVELCAGRQRRILNDVWNALKPGGLLIYSTCTYNTEEDEENVQYIVEQLGAEPVSLDIPDTWQISGPLKYNHPVYRFFPHKTKGEGFFLAVLRKDEGEIIRPRQWKDKKGKDKTKAPAVPVQAETWIQHKDQYQFEVRGETVRAFPKEYYPLLQQLYSSLKVIGAGITLGEVKGKDLIPDQSLALSCHLNREAFSCCEINWEEAIRYLRKEALVLSPDIPKGYV
;
A
#
# COMPACT_ATOMS: atom_id res chain seq x y z
N PRO A 1 -12.13 5.07 6.34
CA PRO A 1 -12.92 6.26 6.68
C PRO A 1 -12.80 6.53 8.18
N CYS A 2 -12.63 7.79 8.59
CA CYS A 2 -12.59 8.20 9.98
C CYS A 2 -13.17 9.61 10.13
N SER A 3 -13.46 10.04 11.36
CA SER A 3 -14.03 11.37 11.65
C SER A 3 -13.04 12.52 11.43
N GLY A 4 -11.77 12.23 11.18
CA GLY A 4 -10.79 13.22 10.74
C GLY A 4 -10.08 13.99 11.84
N GLU A 5 -10.17 13.59 13.12
CA GLU A 5 -9.54 14.30 14.25
C GLU A 5 -8.04 14.53 14.07
N GLY A 6 -7.32 13.56 13.48
CA GLY A 6 -5.90 13.68 13.19
C GLY A 6 -5.55 14.74 12.14
N MET A 7 -6.53 15.26 11.42
CA MET A 7 -6.35 16.32 10.42
C MET A 7 -6.53 17.73 10.97
N PHE A 8 -7.02 17.89 12.21
CA PHE A 8 -7.32 19.21 12.81
C PHE A 8 -6.16 20.21 12.77
N ARG A 9 -4.92 19.72 12.82
CA ARG A 9 -3.72 20.56 12.72
C ARG A 9 -3.41 21.02 11.28
N LYS A 10 -3.93 20.32 10.27
CA LYS A 10 -3.58 20.54 8.87
C LYS A 10 -4.71 21.18 8.07
N ASP A 11 -5.93 20.87 8.45
CA ASP A 11 -7.13 21.25 7.72
C ASP A 11 -8.19 21.76 8.70
N ALA A 12 -8.42 23.07 8.67
CA ALA A 12 -9.45 23.70 9.50
C ALA A 12 -10.86 23.19 9.15
N GLY A 13 -11.13 22.86 7.90
CA GLY A 13 -12.41 22.33 7.45
C GLY A 13 -12.76 21.00 8.14
N SER A 14 -11.76 20.21 8.51
CA SER A 14 -11.99 18.95 9.22
C SER A 14 -12.59 19.15 10.62
N MET A 15 -12.33 20.31 11.26
CA MET A 15 -12.95 20.65 12.53
C MET A 15 -14.44 21.05 12.35
N ASP A 16 -14.75 21.70 11.25
CA ASP A 16 -16.13 22.14 10.94
C ASP A 16 -17.03 20.93 10.58
N GLU A 17 -16.44 19.90 9.97
CA GLU A 17 -17.14 18.66 9.60
C GLU A 17 -17.26 17.68 10.77
N TRP A 18 -16.45 17.83 11.82
CA TRP A 18 -16.46 16.93 12.96
C TRP A 18 -17.71 17.12 13.83
N SER A 19 -18.29 16.01 14.24
CA SER A 19 -19.37 15.97 15.24
C SER A 19 -19.47 14.58 15.86
N PRO A 20 -20.05 14.45 17.09
CA PRO A 20 -20.32 13.13 17.68
C PRO A 20 -21.13 12.19 16.75
N ALA A 21 -22.08 12.73 16.02
CA ALA A 21 -22.87 11.96 15.06
C ALA A 21 -22.00 11.45 13.88
N ASN A 22 -21.01 12.25 13.43
CA ASN A 22 -20.08 11.82 12.38
C ASN A 22 -19.11 10.74 12.91
N VAL A 23 -18.67 10.83 14.16
CA VAL A 23 -17.89 9.79 14.84
C VAL A 23 -18.63 8.46 14.85
N GLU A 24 -19.90 8.45 15.30
CA GLU A 24 -20.74 7.25 15.33
C GLU A 24 -20.95 6.65 13.93
N LEU A 25 -21.21 7.51 12.94
CA LEU A 25 -21.37 7.10 11.54
C LEU A 25 -20.10 6.46 11.00
N CYS A 26 -18.93 7.04 11.30
CA CYS A 26 -17.64 6.52 10.87
C CYS A 26 -17.32 5.18 11.55
N ALA A 27 -17.51 5.08 12.87
CA ALA A 27 -17.33 3.84 13.63
C ALA A 27 -18.21 2.71 13.07
N GLY A 28 -19.50 2.99 12.81
CA GLY A 28 -20.41 2.02 12.20
C GLY A 28 -20.01 1.61 10.77
N ARG A 29 -19.45 2.54 9.98
CA ARG A 29 -18.92 2.25 8.64
C ARG A 29 -17.68 1.37 8.71
N GLN A 30 -16.78 1.64 9.65
CA GLN A 30 -15.59 0.84 9.89
C GLN A 30 -15.95 -0.60 10.26
N ARG A 31 -16.94 -0.81 11.15
CA ARG A 31 -17.43 -2.17 11.51
C ARG A 31 -17.98 -2.92 10.30
N ARG A 32 -18.70 -2.25 9.41
CA ARG A 32 -19.17 -2.88 8.15
C ARG A 32 -18.02 -3.33 7.28
N ILE A 33 -17.01 -2.47 7.08
CA ILE A 33 -15.81 -2.82 6.31
C ILE A 33 -15.08 -4.01 6.94
N LEU A 34 -14.94 -4.01 8.26
CA LEU A 34 -14.29 -5.12 8.99
C LEU A 34 -15.02 -6.45 8.77
N ASN A 35 -16.36 -6.45 8.84
CA ASN A 35 -17.16 -7.65 8.53
C ASN A 35 -16.94 -8.13 7.10
N ASP A 36 -16.95 -7.20 6.13
CA ASP A 36 -16.82 -7.55 4.71
C ASP A 36 -15.45 -8.17 4.40
N VAL A 37 -14.37 -7.64 4.99
CA VAL A 37 -13.00 -8.12 4.73
C VAL A 37 -12.61 -9.31 5.59
N TRP A 38 -13.30 -9.57 6.70
CA TRP A 38 -12.93 -10.62 7.66
C TRP A 38 -12.82 -12.01 7.04
N ASN A 39 -13.76 -12.32 6.13
CA ASN A 39 -13.75 -13.61 5.43
C ASN A 39 -12.63 -13.76 4.41
N ALA A 40 -12.03 -12.66 3.95
CA ALA A 40 -10.87 -12.67 3.07
C ALA A 40 -9.55 -12.92 3.81
N LEU A 41 -9.53 -12.67 5.13
CA LEU A 41 -8.37 -12.97 5.97
C LEU A 41 -8.31 -14.46 6.25
N LYS A 42 -7.15 -15.07 5.99
CA LYS A 42 -6.91 -16.50 6.27
C LYS A 42 -6.88 -16.75 7.79
N PRO A 43 -7.24 -17.97 8.25
CA PRO A 43 -6.97 -18.40 9.62
C PRO A 43 -5.49 -18.18 9.99
N GLY A 44 -5.21 -17.70 11.18
CA GLY A 44 -3.87 -17.30 11.64
C GLY A 44 -3.34 -16.00 11.01
N GLY A 45 -4.06 -15.40 10.06
CA GLY A 45 -3.68 -14.15 9.41
C GLY A 45 -3.75 -12.94 10.34
N LEU A 46 -2.97 -11.90 10.04
CA LEU A 46 -2.92 -10.65 10.81
C LEU A 46 -3.79 -9.58 10.16
N LEU A 47 -4.61 -8.94 10.98
CA LEU A 47 -5.30 -7.69 10.68
C LEU A 47 -4.54 -6.55 11.36
N ILE A 48 -4.12 -5.56 10.59
CA ILE A 48 -3.59 -4.30 11.11
C ILE A 48 -4.71 -3.27 11.01
N TYR A 49 -5.27 -2.90 12.15
CA TYR A 49 -6.31 -1.87 12.26
C TYR A 49 -5.69 -0.54 12.64
N SER A 50 -5.97 0.49 11.88
CA SER A 50 -5.44 1.82 12.13
C SER A 50 -6.42 2.92 11.76
N THR A 51 -6.38 4.00 12.53
CA THR A 51 -7.12 5.25 12.28
C THR A 51 -6.22 6.45 12.51
N CYS A 52 -6.67 7.62 12.11
CA CYS A 52 -6.05 8.89 12.46
C CYS A 52 -6.89 9.69 13.46
N THR A 53 -7.74 9.03 14.24
CA THR A 53 -8.57 9.67 15.25
C THR A 53 -8.03 9.50 16.65
N TYR A 54 -8.66 10.16 17.62
CA TYR A 54 -8.32 10.06 19.04
C TYR A 54 -9.50 9.58 19.89
N ASN A 55 -10.71 9.50 19.32
CA ASN A 55 -11.89 9.03 20.05
C ASN A 55 -11.85 7.51 20.24
N THR A 56 -12.47 7.05 21.31
CA THR A 56 -12.50 5.64 21.66
C THR A 56 -13.47 4.84 20.82
N GLU A 57 -14.51 5.48 20.26
CA GLU A 57 -15.55 4.86 19.48
C GLU A 57 -15.02 4.25 18.16
N GLU A 58 -14.13 4.99 17.50
CA GLU A 58 -13.49 4.54 16.28
C GLU A 58 -12.23 3.70 16.54
N ASP A 59 -11.67 3.78 17.73
CA ASP A 59 -10.40 3.14 18.12
C ASP A 59 -10.67 1.87 18.96
N GLU A 60 -10.64 1.97 20.29
CA GLU A 60 -10.72 0.80 21.17
C GLU A 60 -12.04 0.06 21.07
N GLU A 61 -13.19 0.74 20.87
CA GLU A 61 -14.47 0.05 20.73
C GLU A 61 -14.55 -0.78 19.46
N ASN A 62 -13.88 -0.34 18.38
CA ASN A 62 -13.78 -1.16 17.19
C ASN A 62 -12.80 -2.32 17.39
N VAL A 63 -11.72 -2.15 18.14
CA VAL A 63 -10.86 -3.27 18.54
C VAL A 63 -11.62 -4.27 19.39
N GLN A 64 -12.39 -3.81 20.38
CA GLN A 64 -13.26 -4.66 21.19
C GLN A 64 -14.27 -5.41 20.33
N TYR A 65 -14.87 -4.73 19.36
CA TYR A 65 -15.79 -5.37 18.39
C TYR A 65 -15.11 -6.49 17.59
N ILE A 66 -13.87 -6.27 17.11
CA ILE A 66 -13.12 -7.27 16.36
C ILE A 66 -12.82 -8.49 17.23
N VAL A 67 -12.47 -8.26 18.51
CA VAL A 67 -12.21 -9.35 19.47
C VAL A 67 -13.47 -10.14 19.77
N GLU A 68 -14.57 -9.46 20.15
CA GLU A 68 -15.78 -10.13 20.64
C GLU A 68 -16.65 -10.70 19.53
N GLN A 69 -16.81 -9.97 18.44
CA GLN A 69 -17.76 -10.34 17.38
C GLN A 69 -17.11 -11.11 16.22
N LEU A 70 -15.81 -10.87 15.97
CA LEU A 70 -15.07 -11.54 14.89
C LEU A 70 -14.11 -12.62 15.41
N GLY A 71 -13.94 -12.76 16.74
CA GLY A 71 -13.13 -13.79 17.34
C GLY A 71 -11.63 -13.61 17.10
N ALA A 72 -11.13 -12.40 17.12
CA ALA A 72 -9.71 -12.13 16.91
C ALA A 72 -8.94 -12.08 18.24
N GLU A 73 -7.67 -12.45 18.20
CA GLU A 73 -6.74 -12.30 19.32
C GLU A 73 -5.87 -11.06 19.13
N PRO A 74 -5.86 -10.10 20.09
CA PRO A 74 -4.96 -8.96 20.04
C PRO A 74 -3.49 -9.41 20.18
N VAL A 75 -2.63 -8.84 19.34
CA VAL A 75 -1.18 -9.15 19.32
C VAL A 75 -0.42 -7.98 19.94
N SER A 76 0.34 -8.27 21.01
CA SER A 76 1.24 -7.31 21.60
C SER A 76 2.51 -7.14 20.77
N LEU A 77 2.92 -5.88 20.58
CA LEU A 77 4.18 -5.54 19.93
C LEU A 77 5.18 -5.08 20.97
N ASP A 78 6.43 -5.47 20.80
CA ASP A 78 7.55 -4.97 21.61
C ASP A 78 7.97 -3.60 21.05
N ILE A 79 7.60 -2.53 21.78
CA ILE A 79 7.85 -1.15 21.37
C ILE A 79 8.73 -0.46 22.40
N PRO A 80 9.85 0.15 21.98
CA PRO A 80 10.73 0.86 22.89
C PRO A 80 10.01 2.03 23.59
N ASP A 81 10.15 2.16 24.91
CA ASP A 81 9.58 3.26 25.71
C ASP A 81 10.03 4.65 25.22
N THR A 82 11.21 4.69 24.57
CA THR A 82 11.76 5.93 23.99
C THR A 82 10.90 6.52 22.87
N TRP A 83 10.00 5.72 22.27
CA TRP A 83 9.06 6.20 21.25
C TRP A 83 7.87 6.94 21.85
N GLN A 84 7.68 6.86 23.18
CA GLN A 84 6.61 7.55 23.91
C GLN A 84 5.20 7.27 23.38
N ILE A 85 4.98 6.08 22.85
CA ILE A 85 3.68 5.61 22.38
C ILE A 85 2.81 5.31 23.60
N SER A 86 1.57 5.78 23.59
CA SER A 86 0.62 5.56 24.68
C SER A 86 -0.18 4.28 24.46
N GLY A 87 -0.58 3.65 25.58
CA GLY A 87 -1.48 2.51 25.58
C GLY A 87 -2.96 2.90 25.42
N PRO A 88 -3.88 1.95 25.73
CA PRO A 88 -5.31 2.13 25.58
C PRO A 88 -5.88 3.18 26.54
N LEU A 89 -6.92 3.90 26.09
CA LEU A 89 -7.77 4.75 26.93
C LEU A 89 -9.00 4.00 27.45
N LYS A 90 -9.42 2.96 26.74
CA LYS A 90 -10.59 2.13 27.07
C LYS A 90 -10.27 0.67 26.79
N TYR A 91 -10.81 -0.22 27.58
CA TYR A 91 -10.48 -1.65 27.54
C TYR A 91 -8.99 -1.93 27.82
N ASN A 92 -8.61 -3.19 27.91
CA ASN A 92 -7.23 -3.57 28.21
C ASN A 92 -6.60 -4.39 27.07
N HIS A 93 -6.86 -3.99 25.82
CA HIS A 93 -6.20 -4.59 24.67
C HIS A 93 -4.89 -3.89 24.36
N PRO A 94 -3.88 -4.59 23.86
CA PRO A 94 -2.66 -3.97 23.37
C PRO A 94 -2.97 -3.14 22.11
N VAL A 95 -3.04 -1.83 22.31
CA VAL A 95 -3.21 -0.84 21.24
C VAL A 95 -2.18 0.26 21.42
N TYR A 96 -1.91 1.00 20.35
CA TYR A 96 -0.80 1.92 20.25
C TYR A 96 -1.31 3.27 19.75
N ARG A 97 -1.22 4.29 20.63
CA ARG A 97 -1.67 5.66 20.35
C ARG A 97 -0.50 6.60 20.17
N PHE A 98 -0.45 7.23 19.04
CA PHE A 98 0.56 8.21 18.67
C PHE A 98 -0.05 9.60 18.84
N PHE A 99 0.26 10.24 19.95
CA PHE A 99 -0.22 11.59 20.22
C PHE A 99 0.81 12.63 19.77
N PRO A 100 0.43 13.68 19.00
CA PRO A 100 1.37 14.68 18.48
C PRO A 100 2.18 15.44 19.53
N HIS A 101 1.71 15.47 20.80
CA HIS A 101 2.44 16.08 21.90
C HIS A 101 3.49 15.16 22.55
N LYS A 102 3.51 13.88 22.17
CA LYS A 102 4.47 12.88 22.69
C LYS A 102 5.36 12.31 21.57
N THR A 103 4.79 12.08 20.41
CA THR A 103 5.50 11.48 19.26
C THR A 103 5.72 12.51 18.17
N LYS A 104 6.80 12.36 17.39
CA LYS A 104 7.01 13.19 16.19
C LYS A 104 6.12 12.69 15.07
N GLY A 105 5.15 13.47 14.68
CA GLY A 105 4.21 13.11 13.60
C GLY A 105 2.80 13.61 13.85
N GLU A 106 1.88 13.07 13.08
CA GLU A 106 0.45 13.30 13.25
C GLU A 106 -0.17 12.24 14.16
N GLY A 107 -1.44 12.47 14.56
CA GLY A 107 -2.18 11.49 15.34
C GLY A 107 -2.40 10.19 14.59
N PHE A 108 -2.20 9.08 15.28
CA PHE A 108 -2.38 7.76 14.73
C PHE A 108 -2.75 6.76 15.82
N PHE A 109 -3.61 5.82 15.47
CA PHE A 109 -3.98 4.68 16.30
C PHE A 109 -3.63 3.40 15.55
N LEU A 110 -3.11 2.41 16.25
CA LEU A 110 -2.74 1.12 15.70
C LEU A 110 -3.15 -0.01 16.65
N ALA A 111 -3.75 -1.05 16.11
CA ALA A 111 -3.92 -2.34 16.76
C ALA A 111 -3.55 -3.47 15.79
N VAL A 112 -2.91 -4.50 16.29
CA VAL A 112 -2.62 -5.71 15.53
C VAL A 112 -3.41 -6.85 16.13
N LEU A 113 -4.17 -7.54 15.28
CA LEU A 113 -5.04 -8.65 15.71
C LEU A 113 -4.77 -9.87 14.81
N ARG A 114 -4.86 -11.06 15.42
CA ARG A 114 -4.72 -12.32 14.72
C ARG A 114 -6.09 -12.98 14.59
N LYS A 115 -6.42 -13.44 13.41
CA LYS A 115 -7.59 -14.29 13.23
C LYS A 115 -7.31 -15.69 13.77
N ASP A 116 -8.25 -16.24 14.53
CA ASP A 116 -8.13 -17.58 15.09
C ASP A 116 -7.77 -18.62 14.02
N GLU A 117 -7.04 -19.65 14.45
CA GLU A 117 -6.72 -20.82 13.63
C GLU A 117 -7.99 -21.67 13.45
N GLY A 118 -8.79 -21.33 12.46
CA GLY A 118 -9.92 -22.13 12.00
C GLY A 118 -9.50 -23.09 10.88
N GLU A 119 -10.43 -23.92 10.43
CA GLU A 119 -10.20 -24.75 9.24
C GLU A 119 -9.84 -23.88 8.04
N ILE A 120 -8.71 -24.21 7.39
CA ILE A 120 -8.34 -23.59 6.12
C ILE A 120 -9.36 -24.05 5.08
N ILE A 121 -10.35 -23.21 4.77
CA ILE A 121 -11.22 -23.44 3.64
C ILE A 121 -10.32 -23.38 2.40
N ARG A 122 -9.95 -24.56 1.87
CA ARG A 122 -9.17 -24.66 0.64
C ARG A 122 -9.97 -23.95 -0.45
N PRO A 123 -9.40 -22.95 -1.12
CA PRO A 123 -10.10 -22.26 -2.20
C PRO A 123 -10.54 -23.29 -3.21
N ARG A 124 -11.83 -23.21 -3.60
CA ARG A 124 -12.39 -24.05 -4.67
C ARG A 124 -11.46 -23.93 -5.87
N GLN A 125 -10.90 -25.02 -6.36
CA GLN A 125 -10.07 -25.00 -7.56
C GLN A 125 -10.89 -24.35 -8.67
N TRP A 126 -10.52 -23.14 -9.06
CA TRP A 126 -11.14 -22.47 -10.16
C TRP A 126 -10.77 -23.25 -11.41
N LYS A 127 -11.79 -23.79 -12.07
CA LYS A 127 -11.59 -24.37 -13.40
C LYS A 127 -11.21 -23.22 -14.32
N ASP A 128 -10.02 -23.27 -14.89
CA ASP A 128 -9.59 -22.34 -15.92
C ASP A 128 -10.66 -22.27 -17.00
N LYS A 129 -11.47 -21.22 -16.98
CA LYS A 129 -12.19 -20.83 -18.18
C LYS A 129 -11.11 -20.31 -19.13
N LYS A 130 -10.61 -21.19 -20.01
CA LYS A 130 -9.76 -20.80 -21.13
C LYS A 130 -10.50 -19.73 -21.91
N GLY A 131 -10.30 -18.48 -21.55
CA GLY A 131 -10.75 -17.34 -22.34
C GLY A 131 -10.05 -17.43 -23.68
N LYS A 132 -10.83 -17.58 -24.74
CA LYS A 132 -10.34 -17.51 -26.12
C LYS A 132 -10.04 -16.06 -26.48
N ASP A 133 -9.18 -15.41 -25.75
CA ASP A 133 -8.65 -14.13 -26.20
C ASP A 133 -7.37 -14.41 -27.01
N LYS A 134 -7.57 -14.62 -28.33
CA LYS A 134 -6.52 -14.87 -29.31
C LYS A 134 -5.86 -13.58 -29.79
N THR A 135 -5.97 -12.49 -29.10
CA THR A 135 -5.13 -11.33 -29.39
C THR A 135 -3.73 -11.66 -28.92
N LYS A 136 -2.78 -11.79 -29.86
CA LYS A 136 -1.35 -11.89 -29.52
C LYS A 136 -1.02 -10.73 -28.58
N ALA A 137 -0.60 -11.06 -27.36
CA ALA A 137 -0.09 -10.04 -26.45
C ALA A 137 0.99 -9.23 -27.19
N PRO A 138 0.98 -7.90 -27.07
CA PRO A 138 2.02 -7.07 -27.66
C PRO A 138 3.39 -7.56 -27.22
N ALA A 139 4.38 -7.49 -28.11
CA ALA A 139 5.74 -7.90 -27.78
C ALA A 139 6.30 -6.92 -26.70
N VAL A 140 6.91 -7.49 -25.68
CA VAL A 140 7.62 -6.69 -24.66
C VAL A 140 8.84 -6.03 -25.32
N PRO A 141 9.02 -4.72 -25.21
CA PRO A 141 10.24 -4.08 -25.69
C PRO A 141 11.48 -4.66 -25.01
N VAL A 142 12.49 -5.06 -25.78
CA VAL A 142 13.74 -5.65 -25.26
C VAL A 142 14.40 -4.73 -24.23
N GLN A 143 14.29 -3.44 -24.44
CA GLN A 143 14.80 -2.41 -23.51
C GLN A 143 14.21 -2.55 -22.09
N ALA A 144 12.93 -2.89 -21.95
CA ALA A 144 12.28 -3.06 -20.65
C ALA A 144 12.95 -4.13 -19.80
N GLU A 145 13.42 -5.22 -20.40
CA GLU A 145 14.08 -6.30 -19.69
C GLU A 145 15.45 -5.89 -19.15
N THR A 146 16.12 -4.93 -19.77
CA THR A 146 17.43 -4.44 -19.32
C THR A 146 17.33 -3.51 -18.11
N TRP A 147 16.15 -2.96 -17.84
CA TRP A 147 15.91 -2.01 -16.78
C TRP A 147 15.77 -2.62 -15.38
N ILE A 148 15.62 -3.94 -15.31
CA ILE A 148 15.45 -4.69 -14.06
C ILE A 148 16.66 -5.62 -13.81
N GLN A 149 17.11 -5.64 -12.56
CA GLN A 149 18.06 -6.63 -12.07
C GLN A 149 17.38 -8.01 -12.01
N HIS A 150 18.15 -9.08 -12.25
CA HIS A 150 17.64 -10.47 -12.19
C HIS A 150 16.41 -10.70 -13.06
N LYS A 151 16.42 -10.18 -14.29
CA LYS A 151 15.29 -10.25 -15.23
C LYS A 151 14.72 -11.66 -15.45
N ASP A 152 15.54 -12.68 -15.28
CA ASP A 152 15.17 -14.10 -15.36
C ASP A 152 14.16 -14.52 -14.29
N GLN A 153 14.06 -13.79 -13.18
CA GLN A 153 13.08 -14.03 -12.12
C GLN A 153 11.72 -13.37 -12.40
N TYR A 154 11.61 -12.55 -13.44
CA TYR A 154 10.42 -11.79 -13.78
C TYR A 154 9.74 -12.29 -15.05
N GLN A 155 8.41 -12.26 -15.01
CA GLN A 155 7.55 -12.31 -16.17
C GLN A 155 7.21 -10.88 -16.58
N PHE A 156 7.47 -10.56 -17.84
CA PHE A 156 7.12 -9.25 -18.41
C PHE A 156 5.81 -9.36 -19.17
N GLU A 157 4.98 -8.34 -19.07
CA GLU A 157 3.73 -8.24 -19.83
C GLU A 157 3.49 -6.81 -20.29
N VAL A 158 2.78 -6.67 -21.41
CA VAL A 158 2.28 -5.40 -21.92
C VAL A 158 0.75 -5.43 -21.83
N ARG A 159 0.18 -4.45 -21.14
CA ARG A 159 -1.27 -4.23 -21.06
C ARG A 159 -1.60 -2.82 -21.50
N GLY A 160 -2.30 -2.72 -22.64
CA GLY A 160 -2.43 -1.42 -23.30
C GLY A 160 -1.06 -0.90 -23.68
N GLU A 161 -0.71 0.28 -23.21
CA GLU A 161 0.60 0.91 -23.43
C GLU A 161 1.59 0.64 -22.29
N THR A 162 1.12 0.10 -21.16
CA THR A 162 1.91 -0.09 -19.94
C THR A 162 2.70 -1.41 -19.98
N VAL A 163 4.00 -1.32 -19.76
CA VAL A 163 4.91 -2.46 -19.58
C VAL A 163 5.13 -2.71 -18.09
N ARG A 164 4.97 -3.97 -17.65
CA ARG A 164 5.13 -4.38 -16.26
C ARG A 164 6.03 -5.59 -16.14
N ALA A 165 6.76 -5.66 -15.02
CA ALA A 165 7.48 -6.84 -14.59
C ALA A 165 6.84 -7.41 -13.32
N PHE A 166 6.62 -8.71 -13.30
CA PHE A 166 6.00 -9.41 -12.19
C PHE A 166 6.82 -10.65 -11.83
N PRO A 167 7.06 -10.96 -10.52
CA PRO A 167 7.82 -12.16 -10.14
C PRO A 167 7.18 -13.42 -10.73
N LYS A 168 7.98 -14.26 -11.41
CA LYS A 168 7.49 -15.48 -12.07
C LYS A 168 6.77 -16.43 -11.13
N GLU A 169 7.24 -16.52 -9.91
CA GLU A 169 6.66 -17.38 -8.87
C GLU A 169 5.16 -17.11 -8.66
N TYR A 170 4.76 -15.82 -8.65
CA TYR A 170 3.38 -15.41 -8.38
C TYR A 170 2.57 -15.12 -9.64
N TYR A 171 3.18 -15.20 -10.82
CA TYR A 171 2.50 -14.86 -12.07
C TYR A 171 1.25 -15.73 -12.35
N PRO A 172 1.23 -17.05 -12.06
CA PRO A 172 0.01 -17.85 -12.20
C PRO A 172 -1.13 -17.36 -11.29
N LEU A 173 -0.83 -16.90 -10.07
CA LEU A 173 -1.82 -16.32 -9.18
C LEU A 173 -2.37 -15.01 -9.75
N LEU A 174 -1.50 -14.14 -10.31
CA LEU A 174 -1.93 -12.91 -10.96
C LEU A 174 -2.91 -13.18 -12.10
N GLN A 175 -2.66 -14.19 -12.93
CA GLN A 175 -3.56 -14.57 -14.01
C GLN A 175 -4.94 -15.01 -13.49
N GLN A 176 -4.98 -15.72 -12.37
CA GLN A 176 -6.25 -16.08 -11.71
C GLN A 176 -6.98 -14.83 -11.19
N LEU A 177 -6.27 -13.89 -10.57
CA LEU A 177 -6.84 -12.65 -10.08
C LEU A 177 -7.44 -11.81 -11.22
N TYR A 178 -6.77 -11.72 -12.35
CA TYR A 178 -7.30 -11.02 -13.53
C TYR A 178 -8.62 -11.60 -14.06
N SER A 179 -8.86 -12.89 -13.85
CA SER A 179 -10.11 -13.53 -14.29
C SER A 179 -11.30 -13.22 -13.38
N SER A 180 -11.06 -12.75 -12.17
CA SER A 180 -12.05 -12.63 -11.10
C SER A 180 -12.17 -11.23 -10.53
N LEU A 181 -11.11 -10.44 -10.61
CA LEU A 181 -11.00 -9.13 -10.00
C LEU A 181 -10.52 -8.08 -11.00
N LYS A 182 -10.90 -6.82 -10.74
CA LYS A 182 -10.28 -5.66 -11.37
C LYS A 182 -8.96 -5.37 -10.65
N VAL A 183 -7.86 -5.90 -11.18
CA VAL A 183 -6.52 -5.62 -10.63
C VAL A 183 -6.09 -4.21 -11.04
N ILE A 184 -5.95 -3.32 -10.07
CA ILE A 184 -5.59 -1.90 -10.29
C ILE A 184 -4.08 -1.77 -10.47
N GLY A 185 -3.30 -2.50 -9.69
CA GLY A 185 -1.84 -2.49 -9.75
C GLY A 185 -1.25 -3.84 -9.39
N ALA A 186 -0.19 -4.24 -10.07
CA ALA A 186 0.55 -5.47 -9.77
C ALA A 186 1.96 -5.38 -10.34
N GLY A 187 2.94 -5.86 -9.57
CA GLY A 187 4.35 -5.85 -9.95
C GLY A 187 4.93 -4.44 -10.06
N ILE A 188 5.97 -4.31 -10.86
CA ILE A 188 6.68 -3.04 -11.10
C ILE A 188 6.24 -2.51 -12.46
N THR A 189 5.68 -1.33 -12.50
CA THR A 189 5.46 -0.62 -13.77
C THR A 189 6.80 -0.13 -14.28
N LEU A 190 7.23 -0.62 -15.43
CA LEU A 190 8.51 -0.28 -16.04
C LEU A 190 8.43 1.01 -16.84
N GLY A 191 7.33 1.18 -17.57
CA GLY A 191 7.12 2.34 -18.41
C GLY A 191 5.94 2.20 -19.33
N GLU A 192 5.78 3.21 -20.20
CA GLU A 192 4.73 3.26 -21.22
C GLU A 192 5.33 3.26 -22.62
N VAL A 193 4.76 2.45 -23.51
CA VAL A 193 5.13 2.42 -24.93
C VAL A 193 4.44 3.59 -25.62
N LYS A 194 5.23 4.54 -26.15
CA LYS A 194 4.74 5.66 -26.96
C LYS A 194 5.37 5.60 -28.36
N GLY A 195 4.62 5.07 -29.28
CA GLY A 195 5.12 4.83 -30.65
C GLY A 195 6.24 3.78 -30.66
N LYS A 196 7.48 4.19 -30.91
CA LYS A 196 8.67 3.32 -30.89
C LYS A 196 9.46 3.38 -29.58
N ASP A 197 9.13 4.34 -28.75
CA ASP A 197 9.87 4.62 -27.51
C ASP A 197 9.19 3.97 -26.30
N LEU A 198 10.01 3.56 -25.35
CA LEU A 198 9.56 3.16 -24.02
C LEU A 198 9.98 4.25 -23.02
N ILE A 199 8.98 4.92 -22.43
CA ILE A 199 9.18 5.96 -21.45
C ILE A 199 9.17 5.34 -20.06
N PRO A 200 10.24 5.46 -19.26
CA PRO A 200 10.31 4.84 -17.93
C PRO A 200 9.29 5.47 -16.97
N ASP A 201 8.74 4.63 -16.08
CA ASP A 201 7.80 5.05 -15.05
C ASP A 201 8.51 5.31 -13.72
N GLN A 202 7.97 6.21 -12.92
CA GLN A 202 8.51 6.52 -11.58
C GLN A 202 8.54 5.30 -10.65
N SER A 203 7.60 4.35 -10.80
CA SER A 203 7.58 3.11 -10.02
C SER A 203 8.85 2.29 -10.22
N LEU A 204 9.41 2.32 -11.43
CA LEU A 204 10.70 1.69 -11.72
C LEU A 204 11.84 2.39 -10.97
N ALA A 205 11.88 3.72 -11.01
CA ALA A 205 12.92 4.50 -10.33
C ALA A 205 12.92 4.28 -8.80
N LEU A 206 11.73 4.04 -8.22
CA LEU A 206 11.57 3.76 -6.78
C LEU A 206 11.74 2.27 -6.42
N SER A 207 11.90 1.40 -7.43
CA SER A 207 12.06 -0.04 -7.20
C SER A 207 13.46 -0.38 -6.71
N CYS A 208 13.56 -1.23 -5.68
CA CYS A 208 14.84 -1.82 -5.25
C CYS A 208 15.45 -2.78 -6.28
N HIS A 209 14.71 -3.12 -7.35
CA HIS A 209 15.15 -3.98 -8.44
C HIS A 209 15.58 -3.21 -9.69
N LEU A 210 15.66 -1.88 -9.63
CA LEU A 210 16.14 -1.04 -10.72
C LEU A 210 17.58 -1.42 -11.09
N ASN A 211 17.81 -1.69 -12.37
CA ASN A 211 19.17 -1.80 -12.91
C ASN A 211 19.70 -0.39 -13.21
N ARG A 212 20.46 0.18 -12.29
CA ARG A 212 21.03 1.54 -12.44
C ARG A 212 21.98 1.68 -13.63
N GLU A 213 22.62 0.59 -14.06
CA GLU A 213 23.54 0.61 -15.21
C GLU A 213 22.80 0.84 -16.54
N ALA A 214 21.49 0.61 -16.57
CA ALA A 214 20.67 0.86 -17.76
C ALA A 214 20.32 2.35 -17.97
N PHE A 215 20.65 3.21 -17.00
CA PHE A 215 20.29 4.63 -17.01
C PHE A 215 21.50 5.51 -16.74
N SER A 216 21.51 6.71 -17.34
CA SER A 216 22.45 7.75 -16.96
C SER A 216 22.03 8.33 -15.61
N CYS A 217 22.86 8.16 -14.60
CA CYS A 217 22.59 8.63 -13.25
C CYS A 217 23.42 9.87 -12.92
N CYS A 218 22.85 10.78 -12.15
CA CYS A 218 23.51 11.94 -11.62
C CYS A 218 23.31 11.99 -10.10
N GLU A 219 24.40 12.20 -9.37
CA GLU A 219 24.33 12.45 -7.94
C GLU A 219 24.02 13.93 -7.70
N ILE A 220 23.03 14.18 -6.87
CA ILE A 220 22.64 15.52 -6.45
C ILE A 220 22.85 15.68 -4.94
N ASN A 221 23.18 16.89 -4.51
CA ASN A 221 23.33 17.17 -3.09
C ASN A 221 21.96 17.32 -2.38
N TRP A 222 21.98 17.48 -1.05
CA TRP A 222 20.73 17.58 -0.26
C TRP A 222 19.85 18.76 -0.66
N GLU A 223 20.44 19.93 -0.93
CA GLU A 223 19.68 21.12 -1.31
C GLU A 223 19.00 20.95 -2.67
N GLU A 224 19.73 20.37 -3.62
CA GLU A 224 19.19 20.02 -4.95
C GLU A 224 18.09 18.95 -4.84
N ALA A 225 18.25 17.96 -3.96
CA ALA A 225 17.21 16.95 -3.71
C ALA A 225 15.93 17.59 -3.16
N ILE A 226 16.03 18.52 -2.21
CA ILE A 226 14.88 19.25 -1.70
C ILE A 226 14.21 20.10 -2.78
N ARG A 227 14.99 20.78 -3.64
CA ARG A 227 14.46 21.53 -4.78
C ARG A 227 13.75 20.63 -5.78
N TYR A 228 14.31 19.47 -6.09
CA TYR A 228 13.68 18.46 -6.93
C TYR A 228 12.32 18.00 -6.36
N LEU A 229 12.27 17.67 -5.07
CA LEU A 229 11.02 17.29 -4.39
C LEU A 229 9.97 18.41 -4.37
N ARG A 230 10.41 19.68 -4.41
CA ARG A 230 9.53 20.85 -4.57
C ARG A 230 9.11 21.11 -6.02
N LYS A 231 9.54 20.26 -6.96
CA LYS A 231 9.31 20.43 -8.41
C LYS A 231 9.94 21.71 -8.98
N GLU A 232 11.03 22.17 -8.39
CA GLU A 232 11.84 23.28 -8.91
C GLU A 232 12.81 22.77 -9.98
N ALA A 233 13.10 23.62 -10.97
CA ALA A 233 14.09 23.30 -11.99
C ALA A 233 15.50 23.19 -11.37
N LEU A 234 16.22 22.13 -11.73
CA LEU A 234 17.62 21.95 -11.37
C LEU A 234 18.52 22.30 -12.55
N VAL A 235 19.65 22.91 -12.26
CA VAL A 235 20.74 23.09 -13.23
C VAL A 235 21.74 21.97 -12.95
N LEU A 236 21.68 20.93 -13.74
CA LEU A 236 22.60 19.79 -13.64
C LEU A 236 23.89 20.08 -14.41
N SER A 237 24.94 19.30 -14.12
CA SER A 237 26.21 19.41 -14.83
C SER A 237 26.04 19.27 -16.35
N PRO A 238 26.76 20.06 -17.19
CA PRO A 238 26.67 19.98 -18.64
C PRO A 238 27.11 18.63 -19.23
N ASP A 239 27.83 17.82 -18.46
CA ASP A 239 28.29 16.48 -18.87
C ASP A 239 27.22 15.39 -18.81
N ILE A 240 26.03 15.73 -18.29
CA ILE A 240 24.90 14.80 -18.21
C ILE A 240 24.22 14.72 -19.57
N PRO A 241 24.06 13.50 -20.14
CA PRO A 241 23.36 13.34 -21.38
C PRO A 241 21.93 13.92 -21.29
N LYS A 242 21.50 14.63 -22.31
CA LYS A 242 20.11 15.09 -22.41
C LYS A 242 19.20 13.88 -22.53
N GLY A 243 18.23 13.76 -21.64
CA GLY A 243 17.27 12.66 -21.59
C GLY A 243 16.06 13.04 -20.78
N TYR A 244 15.13 12.09 -20.65
CA TYR A 244 14.00 12.23 -19.75
C TYR A 244 14.45 11.91 -18.32
N VAL A 245 14.05 12.77 -17.39
CA VAL A 245 14.24 12.62 -15.95
C VAL A 245 12.95 12.04 -15.34
#